data_b79961700d51dd924940ba7b198140a3
#
_entry.id   b79961700d51dd924940ba7b198140a3
#
_cell.length_a   1.000
_cell.length_b   1.000
_cell.length_c   1.000
_cell.angle_alpha   90.00
_cell.angle_beta   90.00
_cell.angle_gamma   90.00
#
_symmetry.space_group_name_H-M   'P 1'
#
loop_
_entity.id
_entity.type
_entity.pdbx_description
1 polymer ?
#
loop_
_entity_poly.entity_id
_entity_poly.type
_entity_poly.pdbx_seq_one_letter_code
_entity_poly.pdbx_strand_id
1 'polypeptide(L)'
;SVRKPGQPLGTRREIKNLNSFRFMQQAIDYEIRWQIEEIEDGRAIEQATVLFNPDTGETRAMRTKEDAADYRYFPDPDLPPLVIAPEWVETTRAQMTELPRAMAARFVQDYGLPEYDATTLTQSKAMATYFEAVAQASGQAKLASNWIMGEMSRRLNAGEMAMEQAPLTTAQLATMLARIADGTISNNAAKQVFDALWQGEGSDVDAIIESRGLKQMNDSGALEKIIDEVIAANPDNVAQFKAGKDKAFNALVGQVMKASKGKANPQQATDLLRARLG
;
A
#
# COMPACT_ATOMS: atom_id res chain seq x y z
N SER A 1 2.65 -2.07 -31.87
CA SER A 1 2.79 -3.10 -32.93
C SER A 1 3.57 -4.29 -32.40
N VAL A 2 3.28 -5.48 -32.89
CA VAL A 2 4.00 -6.71 -32.61
C VAL A 2 4.78 -7.19 -33.86
N ARG A 3 5.85 -7.93 -33.65
CA ARG A 3 6.63 -8.57 -34.75
C ARG A 3 7.31 -9.84 -34.27
N LYS A 4 7.60 -10.76 -35.17
CA LYS A 4 8.50 -11.86 -34.89
C LYS A 4 9.96 -11.36 -34.87
N PRO A 5 10.87 -11.98 -34.12
CA PRO A 5 12.29 -11.64 -34.15
C PRO A 5 12.83 -11.61 -35.57
N GLY A 6 13.58 -10.55 -35.92
CA GLY A 6 14.16 -10.38 -37.25
C GLY A 6 13.22 -9.85 -38.34
N GLN A 7 11.94 -9.69 -38.07
CA GLN A 7 10.98 -9.12 -39.04
C GLN A 7 10.86 -7.60 -38.87
N PRO A 8 10.43 -6.85 -39.90
CA PRO A 8 10.08 -5.43 -39.77
C PRO A 8 8.95 -5.22 -38.77
N LEU A 9 8.78 -3.97 -38.31
CA LEU A 9 7.69 -3.61 -37.41
C LEU A 9 6.33 -3.90 -38.04
N GLY A 10 5.41 -4.46 -37.24
CA GLY A 10 4.03 -4.70 -37.65
C GLY A 10 3.20 -3.41 -37.74
N THR A 11 1.92 -3.56 -38.05
CA THR A 11 0.97 -2.45 -38.14
C THR A 11 0.82 -1.75 -36.81
N ARG A 12 0.92 -0.43 -36.80
CA ARG A 12 0.84 0.41 -35.60
C ARG A 12 -0.61 0.62 -35.17
N ARG A 13 -0.86 0.49 -33.86
CA ARG A 13 -2.11 0.95 -33.23
C ARG A 13 -1.79 2.00 -32.18
N GLU A 14 -2.58 3.06 -32.13
CA GLU A 14 -2.45 4.14 -31.15
C GLU A 14 -3.42 3.88 -30.00
N ILE A 15 -2.91 3.80 -28.77
CA ILE A 15 -3.76 3.59 -27.59
C ILE A 15 -3.99 4.92 -26.89
N LYS A 16 -5.25 5.26 -26.59
CA LYS A 16 -5.66 6.47 -25.87
C LYS A 16 -6.32 6.13 -24.54
N ASN A 17 -6.58 7.17 -23.71
CA ASN A 17 -7.15 7.07 -22.37
C ASN A 17 -6.22 6.38 -21.36
N LEU A 18 -4.92 6.68 -21.43
CA LEU A 18 -3.91 6.15 -20.53
C LEU A 18 -3.63 7.16 -19.41
N ASN A 19 -4.39 7.08 -18.32
CA ASN A 19 -4.35 8.07 -17.24
C ASN A 19 -3.39 7.68 -16.10
N SER A 20 -2.75 6.51 -16.19
CA SER A 20 -1.76 6.05 -15.23
C SER A 20 -0.76 5.10 -15.89
N PHE A 21 0.42 4.93 -15.29
CA PHE A 21 1.40 3.93 -15.73
C PHE A 21 0.84 2.49 -15.67
N ARG A 22 0.01 2.19 -14.67
CA ARG A 22 -0.69 0.90 -14.57
C ARG A 22 -1.61 0.66 -15.77
N PHE A 23 -2.43 1.63 -16.13
CA PHE A 23 -3.33 1.53 -17.29
C PHE A 23 -2.55 1.42 -18.58
N MET A 24 -1.41 2.12 -18.70
CA MET A 24 -0.53 1.98 -19.85
C MET A 24 0.00 0.55 -19.97
N GLN A 25 0.49 -0.05 -18.89
CA GLN A 25 0.97 -1.43 -18.90
C GLN A 25 -0.15 -2.41 -19.28
N GLN A 26 -1.31 -2.32 -18.63
CA GLN A 26 -2.46 -3.19 -18.91
C GLN A 26 -2.93 -3.08 -20.36
N ALA A 27 -2.99 -1.87 -20.91
CA ALA A 27 -3.39 -1.64 -22.29
C ALA A 27 -2.38 -2.22 -23.29
N ILE A 28 -1.08 -2.11 -23.01
CA ILE A 28 -0.01 -2.70 -23.82
C ILE A 28 -0.10 -4.23 -23.78
N ASP A 29 -0.25 -4.81 -22.60
CA ASP A 29 -0.36 -6.27 -22.43
C ASP A 29 -1.60 -6.84 -23.13
N TYR A 30 -2.72 -6.11 -23.10
CA TYR A 30 -3.93 -6.47 -23.84
C TYR A 30 -3.69 -6.41 -25.34
N GLU A 31 -3.17 -5.30 -25.87
CA GLU A 31 -2.92 -5.12 -27.31
C GLU A 31 -1.89 -6.11 -27.85
N ILE A 32 -0.87 -6.47 -27.10
CA ILE A 32 0.11 -7.49 -27.49
C ILE A 32 -0.60 -8.83 -27.71
N ARG A 33 -1.40 -9.28 -26.74
CA ARG A 33 -2.13 -10.55 -26.84
C ARG A 33 -3.12 -10.53 -27.98
N TRP A 34 -3.93 -9.51 -28.08
CA TRP A 34 -4.92 -9.35 -29.12
C TRP A 34 -4.29 -9.34 -30.51
N GLN A 35 -3.20 -8.59 -30.73
CA GLN A 35 -2.52 -8.55 -32.04
C GLN A 35 -1.88 -9.88 -32.40
N ILE A 36 -1.35 -10.63 -31.43
CA ILE A 36 -0.80 -11.96 -31.67
C ILE A 36 -1.92 -12.93 -32.09
N GLU A 37 -3.03 -12.96 -31.36
CA GLU A 37 -4.19 -13.80 -31.66
C GLU A 37 -4.76 -13.51 -33.05
N GLU A 38 -4.93 -12.25 -33.42
CA GLU A 38 -5.42 -11.86 -34.74
C GLU A 38 -4.49 -12.37 -35.88
N ILE A 39 -3.19 -12.21 -35.66
CA ILE A 39 -2.19 -12.66 -36.64
C ILE A 39 -2.16 -14.19 -36.74
N GLU A 40 -2.26 -14.89 -35.62
CA GLU A 40 -2.26 -16.37 -35.60
C GLU A 40 -3.54 -16.94 -36.23
N ASP A 41 -4.66 -16.24 -36.11
CA ASP A 41 -5.93 -16.57 -36.76
C ASP A 41 -5.94 -16.16 -38.29
N GLY A 42 -4.85 -15.60 -38.80
CA GLY A 42 -4.74 -15.20 -40.19
C GLY A 42 -5.43 -13.88 -40.54
N ARG A 43 -5.86 -13.09 -39.53
CA ARG A 43 -6.42 -11.77 -39.75
C ARG A 43 -5.33 -10.69 -39.78
N ALA A 44 -5.51 -9.69 -40.64
CA ALA A 44 -4.59 -8.56 -40.72
C ALA A 44 -4.89 -7.54 -39.62
N ILE A 45 -3.83 -7.00 -39.01
CA ILE A 45 -3.99 -5.88 -38.08
C ILE A 45 -4.25 -4.60 -38.85
N GLU A 46 -5.35 -3.95 -38.61
CA GLU A 46 -5.71 -2.65 -39.15
C GLU A 46 -5.10 -1.51 -38.31
N GLN A 47 -4.57 -0.50 -38.98
CA GLN A 47 -4.12 0.71 -38.29
C GLN A 47 -5.31 1.46 -37.73
N ALA A 48 -5.36 1.60 -36.41
CA ALA A 48 -6.48 2.25 -35.73
C ALA A 48 -6.00 3.00 -34.48
N THR A 49 -6.81 3.97 -34.07
CA THR A 49 -6.75 4.53 -32.72
C THR A 49 -7.76 3.77 -31.84
N VAL A 50 -7.29 3.27 -30.71
CA VAL A 50 -8.09 2.51 -29.75
C VAL A 50 -8.14 3.21 -28.41
N LEU A 51 -9.26 3.08 -27.73
CA LEU A 51 -9.51 3.61 -26.38
C LEU A 51 -9.37 2.46 -25.37
N PHE A 52 -8.51 2.63 -24.37
CA PHE A 52 -8.43 1.70 -23.25
C PHE A 52 -9.57 1.93 -22.28
N ASN A 53 -10.25 0.87 -21.90
CA ASN A 53 -11.27 0.88 -20.84
C ASN A 53 -10.65 0.27 -19.56
N PRO A 54 -10.45 1.08 -18.50
CA PRO A 54 -9.86 0.57 -17.26
C PRO A 54 -10.76 -0.39 -16.48
N ASP A 55 -12.08 -0.34 -16.70
CA ASP A 55 -13.05 -1.19 -15.99
C ASP A 55 -13.07 -2.61 -16.54
N THR A 56 -12.88 -2.76 -17.86
CA THR A 56 -12.84 -4.07 -18.54
C THR A 56 -11.43 -4.57 -18.78
N GLY A 57 -10.43 -3.68 -18.73
CA GLY A 57 -9.04 -3.99 -19.08
C GLY A 57 -8.80 -4.20 -20.57
N GLU A 58 -9.72 -3.78 -21.43
CA GLU A 58 -9.71 -4.01 -22.88
C GLU A 58 -9.50 -2.73 -23.66
N THR A 59 -9.04 -2.86 -24.92
CA THR A 59 -9.04 -1.76 -25.88
C THR A 59 -10.19 -1.92 -26.87
N ARG A 60 -10.83 -0.80 -27.22
CA ARG A 60 -11.90 -0.75 -28.22
C ARG A 60 -11.50 0.22 -29.32
N ALA A 61 -11.67 -0.18 -30.57
CA ALA A 61 -11.44 0.70 -31.72
C ALA A 61 -12.36 1.93 -31.61
N MET A 62 -11.76 3.10 -31.68
CA MET A 62 -12.49 4.32 -31.96
C MET A 62 -12.82 4.35 -33.46
N ARG A 63 -13.81 5.16 -33.83
CA ARG A 63 -14.11 5.43 -35.24
C ARG A 63 -12.80 5.71 -35.98
N THR A 64 -12.55 5.00 -37.07
CA THR A 64 -11.42 5.27 -37.97
C THR A 64 -11.47 6.75 -38.33
N LYS A 65 -10.39 7.47 -38.08
CA LYS A 65 -10.23 8.82 -38.61
C LYS A 65 -10.10 8.69 -40.13
N GLU A 66 -11.21 8.77 -40.79
CA GLU A 66 -11.22 9.22 -42.17
C GLU A 66 -10.81 10.69 -42.08
N ASP A 67 -9.60 10.99 -42.50
CA ASP A 67 -8.96 12.29 -42.62
C ASP A 67 -9.18 13.29 -41.48
N ALA A 68 -8.10 13.91 -41.05
CA ALA A 68 -8.07 14.98 -40.04
C ALA A 68 -8.95 16.16 -40.47
N ALA A 69 -10.23 15.89 -40.62
CA ALA A 69 -11.22 16.87 -40.95
C ALA A 69 -11.36 17.78 -39.75
N ASP A 70 -10.79 18.94 -39.91
CA ASP A 70 -11.28 20.20 -39.41
C ASP A 70 -11.85 20.10 -37.96
N TYR A 71 -10.99 20.33 -36.98
CA TYR A 71 -11.46 20.64 -35.63
C TYR A 71 -12.28 21.93 -35.69
N ARG A 72 -13.61 21.78 -35.89
CA ARG A 72 -14.53 22.90 -35.93
C ARG A 72 -14.75 23.40 -34.51
N TYR A 73 -14.03 24.41 -34.12
CA TYR A 73 -14.21 25.11 -32.85
C TYR A 73 -15.37 26.12 -32.89
N PHE A 74 -16.54 25.66 -33.31
CA PHE A 74 -17.78 26.44 -33.24
C PHE A 74 -18.89 25.59 -32.61
N PRO A 75 -19.89 26.20 -31.97
CA PRO A 75 -21.01 25.46 -31.42
C PRO A 75 -21.67 24.57 -32.49
N ASP A 76 -21.92 23.31 -32.14
CA ASP A 76 -22.67 22.41 -33.02
C ASP A 76 -24.09 22.96 -33.22
N PRO A 77 -24.52 23.21 -34.47
CA PRO A 77 -25.85 23.79 -34.75
C PRO A 77 -27.00 22.89 -34.33
N ASP A 78 -26.75 21.57 -34.17
CA ASP A 78 -27.74 20.60 -33.74
C ASP A 78 -27.91 20.55 -32.21
N LEU A 79 -27.05 21.22 -31.47
CA LEU A 79 -27.14 21.28 -30.02
C LEU A 79 -27.69 22.62 -29.53
N PRO A 80 -28.77 22.60 -28.72
CA PRO A 80 -29.25 23.84 -28.10
C PRO A 80 -28.21 24.37 -27.11
N PRO A 81 -28.18 25.69 -26.84
CA PRO A 81 -27.31 26.26 -25.83
C PRO A 81 -27.53 25.59 -24.47
N LEU A 82 -26.44 25.12 -23.86
CA LEU A 82 -26.48 24.59 -22.49
C LEU A 82 -26.59 25.76 -21.51
N VAL A 83 -27.74 25.89 -20.86
CA VAL A 83 -27.97 26.88 -19.80
C VAL A 83 -27.92 26.17 -18.45
N ILE A 84 -26.91 26.49 -17.66
CA ILE A 84 -26.73 25.94 -16.32
C ILE A 84 -27.24 26.96 -15.31
N ALA A 85 -28.30 26.60 -14.60
CA ALA A 85 -28.87 27.47 -13.57
C ALA A 85 -27.90 27.60 -12.37
N PRO A 86 -27.79 28.80 -11.77
CA PRO A 86 -26.94 29.00 -10.59
C PRO A 86 -27.26 28.03 -9.45
N GLU A 87 -28.53 27.71 -9.26
CA GLU A 87 -29.00 26.78 -8.24
C GLU A 87 -28.47 25.35 -8.42
N TRP A 88 -28.28 24.93 -9.68
CA TRP A 88 -27.67 23.64 -9.99
C TRP A 88 -26.19 23.62 -9.63
N VAL A 89 -25.49 24.72 -9.92
CA VAL A 89 -24.08 24.91 -9.53
C VAL A 89 -23.93 24.82 -8.01
N GLU A 90 -24.78 25.52 -7.26
CA GLU A 90 -24.74 25.52 -5.80
C GLU A 90 -25.10 24.12 -5.22
N THR A 91 -26.10 23.46 -5.77
CA THR A 91 -26.46 22.10 -5.37
C THR A 91 -25.30 21.13 -5.60
N THR A 92 -24.65 21.22 -6.77
CA THR A 92 -23.48 20.39 -7.09
C THR A 92 -22.33 20.69 -6.14
N ARG A 93 -22.05 21.97 -5.87
CA ARG A 93 -21.02 22.40 -4.91
C ARG A 93 -21.29 21.85 -3.51
N ALA A 94 -22.52 21.91 -3.04
CA ALA A 94 -22.90 21.37 -1.73
C ALA A 94 -22.74 19.84 -1.63
N GLN A 95 -22.84 19.12 -2.75
CA GLN A 95 -22.68 17.67 -2.83
C GLN A 95 -21.22 17.25 -3.10
N MET A 96 -20.35 18.18 -3.45
CA MET A 96 -18.95 17.86 -3.66
C MET A 96 -18.31 17.33 -2.38
N THR A 97 -17.59 16.24 -2.49
CA THR A 97 -16.72 15.75 -1.42
C THR A 97 -15.46 16.61 -1.34
N GLU A 98 -14.81 16.58 -0.21
CA GLU A 98 -13.52 17.26 -0.03
C GLU A 98 -12.52 16.90 -1.13
N LEU A 99 -11.90 17.92 -1.70
CA LEU A 99 -10.93 17.75 -2.79
C LEU A 99 -9.59 17.20 -2.26
N PRO A 100 -8.83 16.41 -3.06
CA PRO A 100 -7.59 15.78 -2.60
C PRO A 100 -6.57 16.75 -2.00
N ARG A 101 -6.41 17.94 -2.57
CA ARG A 101 -5.46 18.95 -2.03
C ARG A 101 -5.89 19.49 -0.66
N ALA A 102 -7.17 19.75 -0.48
CA ALA A 102 -7.72 20.22 0.80
C ALA A 102 -7.61 19.10 1.85
N MET A 103 -7.95 17.87 1.46
CA MET A 103 -7.82 16.68 2.30
C MET A 103 -6.37 16.42 2.71
N ALA A 104 -5.40 16.54 1.80
CA ALA A 104 -3.99 16.40 2.13
C ALA A 104 -3.53 17.45 3.14
N ALA A 105 -3.91 18.73 2.95
CA ALA A 105 -3.60 19.78 3.89
C ALA A 105 -4.22 19.51 5.28
N ARG A 106 -5.47 19.04 5.32
CA ARG A 106 -6.14 18.64 6.55
C ARG A 106 -5.44 17.44 7.21
N PHE A 107 -4.99 16.45 6.46
CA PHE A 107 -4.24 15.31 7.02
C PHE A 107 -2.91 15.73 7.65
N VAL A 108 -2.23 16.71 7.08
CA VAL A 108 -1.04 17.30 7.71
C VAL A 108 -1.42 18.00 9.02
N GLN A 109 -2.49 18.80 9.01
CA GLN A 109 -2.90 19.59 10.16
C GLN A 109 -3.47 18.74 11.30
N ASP A 110 -4.42 17.84 10.99
CA ASP A 110 -5.22 17.13 11.99
C ASP A 110 -4.53 15.87 12.51
N TYR A 111 -3.77 15.19 11.63
CA TYR A 111 -3.09 13.93 11.95
C TYR A 111 -1.56 14.07 12.09
N GLY A 112 -1.00 15.25 11.87
CA GLY A 112 0.44 15.49 11.97
C GLY A 112 1.27 14.70 10.97
N LEU A 113 0.69 14.36 9.80
CA LEU A 113 1.40 13.61 8.78
C LEU A 113 2.41 14.48 8.03
N PRO A 114 3.52 13.91 7.56
CA PRO A 114 4.36 14.57 6.56
C PRO A 114 3.54 14.84 5.28
N GLU A 115 3.88 15.94 4.59
CA GLU A 115 3.19 16.34 3.35
C GLU A 115 3.20 15.23 2.28
N TYR A 116 4.32 14.52 2.17
CA TYR A 116 4.44 13.38 1.26
C TYR A 116 3.42 12.27 1.57
N ASP A 117 3.30 11.89 2.85
CA ASP A 117 2.36 10.85 3.27
C ASP A 117 0.91 11.28 3.01
N ALA A 118 0.57 12.51 3.40
CA ALA A 118 -0.76 13.08 3.21
C ALA A 118 -1.14 13.14 1.73
N THR A 119 -0.22 13.60 0.86
CA THR A 119 -0.44 13.66 -0.58
C THR A 119 -0.61 12.26 -1.18
N THR A 120 0.19 11.30 -0.75
CA THR A 120 0.12 9.92 -1.25
C THR A 120 -1.20 9.25 -0.85
N LEU A 121 -1.62 9.38 0.40
CA LEU A 121 -2.87 8.80 0.91
C LEU A 121 -4.11 9.39 0.24
N THR A 122 -4.04 10.64 -0.20
CA THR A 122 -5.18 11.35 -0.82
C THR A 122 -5.24 11.22 -2.36
N GLN A 123 -4.34 10.48 -2.99
CA GLN A 123 -4.39 10.18 -4.43
C GLN A 123 -5.62 9.34 -4.81
N SER A 124 -6.14 8.56 -3.88
CA SER A 124 -7.36 7.76 -4.03
C SER A 124 -8.32 8.07 -2.90
N LYS A 125 -9.59 8.33 -3.25
CA LYS A 125 -10.65 8.55 -2.26
C LYS A 125 -10.80 7.34 -1.32
N ALA A 126 -10.74 6.13 -1.87
CA ALA A 126 -10.84 4.90 -1.08
C ALA A 126 -9.71 4.76 -0.07
N MET A 127 -8.46 5.04 -0.49
CA MET A 127 -7.30 5.01 0.40
C MET A 127 -7.39 6.07 1.49
N ALA A 128 -7.80 7.29 1.15
CA ALA A 128 -7.97 8.36 2.12
C ALA A 128 -9.06 8.03 3.15
N THR A 129 -10.21 7.54 2.70
CA THR A 129 -11.32 7.12 3.59
C THR A 129 -10.90 5.96 4.49
N TYR A 130 -10.18 4.99 3.95
CA TYR A 130 -9.67 3.86 4.73
C TYR A 130 -8.67 4.32 5.78
N PHE A 131 -7.69 5.16 5.40
CA PHE A 131 -6.73 5.75 6.32
C PHE A 131 -7.42 6.50 7.46
N GLU A 132 -8.34 7.39 7.14
CA GLU A 132 -9.02 8.22 8.12
C GLU A 132 -9.80 7.38 9.14
N ALA A 133 -10.54 6.37 8.67
CA ALA A 133 -11.24 5.44 9.55
C ALA A 133 -10.29 4.67 10.48
N VAL A 134 -9.15 4.20 9.97
CA VAL A 134 -8.13 3.50 10.78
C VAL A 134 -7.48 4.45 11.78
N ALA A 135 -7.11 5.65 11.35
CA ALA A 135 -6.46 6.65 12.21
C ALA A 135 -7.37 7.07 13.37
N GLN A 136 -8.64 7.33 13.09
CA GLN A 136 -9.64 7.68 14.11
C GLN A 136 -9.88 6.55 15.09
N ALA A 137 -10.05 5.32 14.60
CA ALA A 137 -10.34 4.17 15.47
C ALA A 137 -9.14 3.72 16.32
N SER A 138 -7.92 3.85 15.81
CA SER A 138 -6.70 3.44 16.53
C SER A 138 -6.06 4.55 17.36
N GLY A 139 -6.32 5.82 17.04
CA GLY A 139 -5.57 6.95 17.58
C GLY A 139 -4.11 7.02 17.12
N GLN A 140 -3.71 6.24 16.10
CA GLN A 140 -2.33 6.02 15.68
C GLN A 140 -2.11 6.43 14.23
N ALA A 141 -2.35 7.70 13.90
CA ALA A 141 -2.35 8.20 12.52
C ALA A 141 -1.03 7.92 11.77
N LYS A 142 0.13 8.18 12.39
CA LYS A 142 1.42 7.95 11.73
C LYS A 142 1.68 6.46 11.49
N LEU A 143 1.30 5.62 12.44
CA LEU A 143 1.42 4.17 12.30
C LEU A 143 0.47 3.64 11.21
N ALA A 144 -0.76 4.15 11.17
CA ALA A 144 -1.73 3.84 10.11
C ALA A 144 -1.21 4.20 8.72
N SER A 145 -0.67 5.42 8.56
CA SER A 145 -0.02 5.85 7.33
C SER A 145 1.08 4.88 6.88
N ASN A 146 2.00 4.53 7.78
CA ASN A 146 3.11 3.63 7.48
C ASN A 146 2.64 2.24 7.03
N TRP A 147 1.64 1.65 7.69
CA TRP A 147 1.11 0.34 7.36
C TRP A 147 0.32 0.32 6.04
N ILE A 148 -0.48 1.36 5.79
CA ILE A 148 -1.27 1.48 4.56
C ILE A 148 -0.35 1.72 3.36
N MET A 149 0.57 2.69 3.45
CA MET A 149 1.49 3.01 2.37
C MET A 149 2.55 1.93 2.15
N GLY A 150 2.91 1.20 3.19
CA GLY A 150 3.91 0.12 3.15
C GLY A 150 3.28 -1.24 2.83
N GLU A 151 2.94 -1.99 3.88
CA GLU A 151 2.57 -3.41 3.78
C GLU A 151 1.29 -3.63 2.97
N MET A 152 0.25 -2.81 3.22
CA MET A 152 -1.02 -2.93 2.50
C MET A 152 -0.86 -2.59 1.02
N SER A 153 -0.25 -1.44 0.68
CA SER A 153 -0.05 -1.04 -0.71
C SER A 153 0.83 -2.04 -1.47
N ARG A 154 1.86 -2.61 -0.81
CA ARG A 154 2.70 -3.65 -1.40
C ARG A 154 1.87 -4.87 -1.82
N ARG A 155 0.92 -5.31 -0.98
CA ARG A 155 0.08 -6.47 -1.27
C ARG A 155 -0.99 -6.18 -2.31
N LEU A 156 -1.62 -5.02 -2.24
CA LEU A 156 -2.59 -4.58 -3.25
C LEU A 156 -1.94 -4.53 -4.63
N ASN A 157 -0.74 -3.95 -4.72
CA ASN A 157 0.00 -3.87 -5.97
C ASN A 157 0.43 -5.25 -6.49
N ALA A 158 0.89 -6.15 -5.62
CA ALA A 158 1.28 -7.51 -6.00
C ALA A 158 0.08 -8.34 -6.50
N GLY A 159 -1.12 -8.09 -5.98
CA GLY A 159 -2.36 -8.74 -6.40
C GLY A 159 -3.14 -7.97 -7.47
N GLU A 160 -2.61 -6.86 -7.99
CA GLU A 160 -3.31 -5.94 -8.91
C GLU A 160 -4.71 -5.51 -8.41
N MET A 161 -4.86 -5.39 -7.08
CA MET A 161 -6.12 -5.10 -6.41
C MET A 161 -6.29 -3.62 -6.16
N ALA A 162 -7.52 -3.12 -6.27
CA ALA A 162 -7.90 -1.80 -5.80
C ALA A 162 -8.07 -1.80 -4.26
N MET A 163 -8.03 -0.61 -3.65
CA MET A 163 -8.16 -0.47 -2.19
C MET A 163 -9.49 -1.02 -1.65
N GLU A 164 -10.57 -0.90 -2.42
CA GLU A 164 -11.90 -1.39 -2.09
C GLU A 164 -11.98 -2.92 -2.03
N GLN A 165 -11.01 -3.61 -2.64
CA GLN A 165 -10.91 -5.07 -2.67
C GLN A 165 -10.01 -5.61 -1.56
N ALA A 166 -9.44 -4.73 -0.72
CA ALA A 166 -8.59 -5.18 0.39
C ALA A 166 -9.36 -6.14 1.31
N PRO A 167 -8.83 -7.34 1.59
CA PRO A 167 -9.51 -8.30 2.46
C PRO A 167 -9.51 -7.88 3.92
N LEU A 168 -8.69 -6.90 4.28
CA LEU A 168 -8.53 -6.39 5.63
C LEU A 168 -9.48 -5.21 5.89
N THR A 169 -10.34 -5.33 6.90
CA THR A 169 -11.23 -4.23 7.30
C THR A 169 -10.49 -3.14 8.07
N THR A 170 -11.05 -1.92 8.06
CA THR A 170 -10.51 -0.80 8.85
C THR A 170 -10.45 -1.11 10.34
N ALA A 171 -11.45 -1.81 10.88
CA ALA A 171 -11.51 -2.21 12.29
C ALA A 171 -10.39 -3.20 12.66
N GLN A 172 -10.12 -4.19 11.81
CA GLN A 172 -9.04 -5.15 12.02
C GLN A 172 -7.67 -4.46 12.02
N LEU A 173 -7.41 -3.60 11.04
CA LEU A 173 -6.16 -2.85 11.01
C LEU A 173 -6.04 -1.95 12.24
N ALA A 174 -7.08 -1.20 12.60
CA ALA A 174 -7.07 -0.32 13.75
C ALA A 174 -6.79 -1.08 15.06
N THR A 175 -7.43 -2.24 15.27
CA THR A 175 -7.18 -3.10 16.44
C THR A 175 -5.73 -3.57 16.45
N MET A 176 -5.19 -4.04 15.33
CA MET A 176 -3.79 -4.46 15.24
C MET A 176 -2.83 -3.32 15.59
N LEU A 177 -3.09 -2.09 15.07
CA LEU A 177 -2.27 -0.91 15.38
C LEU A 177 -2.34 -0.51 16.85
N ALA A 178 -3.53 -0.63 17.47
CA ALA A 178 -3.68 -0.41 18.91
C ALA A 178 -2.84 -1.41 19.71
N ARG A 179 -2.78 -2.69 19.31
CA ARG A 179 -1.94 -3.73 19.95
C ARG A 179 -0.43 -3.50 19.76
N ILE A 180 -0.04 -2.82 18.70
CA ILE A 180 1.36 -2.37 18.55
C ILE A 180 1.64 -1.20 19.49
N ALA A 181 0.72 -0.23 19.54
CA ALA A 181 0.89 0.99 20.32
C ALA A 181 0.88 0.73 21.85
N ASP A 182 0.05 -0.20 22.33
CA ASP A 182 0.01 -0.60 23.74
C ASP A 182 1.11 -1.61 24.15
N GLY A 183 1.94 -2.04 23.19
CA GLY A 183 3.04 -2.98 23.41
C GLY A 183 2.61 -4.44 23.58
N THR A 184 1.36 -4.79 23.28
CA THR A 184 0.88 -6.17 23.30
C THR A 184 1.63 -7.04 22.31
N ILE A 185 1.95 -6.50 21.12
CA ILE A 185 2.73 -7.17 20.08
C ILE A 185 3.83 -6.28 19.52
N SER A 186 4.90 -6.90 19.04
CA SER A 186 5.97 -6.21 18.31
C SER A 186 5.56 -5.95 16.85
N ASN A 187 6.27 -5.03 16.17
CA ASN A 187 6.06 -4.82 14.72
C ASN A 187 6.27 -6.11 13.89
N ASN A 188 7.20 -7.00 14.31
CA ASN A 188 7.40 -8.27 13.62
C ASN A 188 6.24 -9.26 13.85
N ALA A 189 5.69 -9.29 15.06
CA ALA A 189 4.48 -10.05 15.37
C ALA A 189 3.26 -9.50 14.60
N ALA A 190 3.14 -8.18 14.51
CA ALA A 190 2.07 -7.52 13.76
C ALA A 190 2.08 -7.91 12.28
N LYS A 191 3.26 -8.10 11.65
CA LYS A 191 3.32 -8.61 10.27
C LYS A 191 2.70 -9.99 10.14
N GLN A 192 2.92 -10.86 11.13
CA GLN A 192 2.33 -12.21 11.13
C GLN A 192 0.80 -12.16 11.34
N VAL A 193 0.31 -11.22 12.16
CA VAL A 193 -1.12 -10.98 12.33
C VAL A 193 -1.72 -10.45 11.03
N PHE A 194 -1.07 -9.47 10.41
CA PHE A 194 -1.49 -8.91 9.13
C PHE A 194 -1.54 -10.00 8.04
N ASP A 195 -0.54 -10.87 7.98
CA ASP A 195 -0.49 -11.98 7.03
C ASP A 195 -1.69 -12.93 7.23
N ALA A 196 -1.98 -13.31 8.46
CA ALA A 196 -3.11 -14.18 8.78
C ALA A 196 -4.45 -13.55 8.39
N LEU A 197 -4.66 -12.28 8.73
CA LEU A 197 -5.86 -11.54 8.35
C LEU A 197 -5.99 -11.43 6.83
N TRP A 198 -4.89 -11.13 6.14
CA TRP A 198 -4.87 -11.01 4.69
C TRP A 198 -5.20 -12.31 3.97
N GLN A 199 -4.78 -13.45 4.53
CA GLN A 199 -5.04 -14.79 4.00
C GLN A 199 -6.40 -15.35 4.42
N GLY A 200 -7.15 -14.64 5.28
CA GLY A 200 -8.45 -15.08 5.77
C GLY A 200 -8.36 -16.21 6.78
N GLU A 201 -7.21 -16.40 7.46
CA GLU A 201 -7.00 -17.44 8.48
C GLU A 201 -7.71 -17.13 9.81
N GLY A 202 -8.37 -16.00 9.90
CA GLY A 202 -9.18 -15.55 11.03
C GLY A 202 -9.67 -14.14 10.81
N SER A 203 -10.67 -13.71 11.57
CA SER A 203 -11.24 -12.37 11.51
C SER A 203 -10.97 -11.54 12.77
N ASP A 204 -10.59 -12.16 13.88
CA ASP A 204 -10.33 -11.54 15.15
C ASP A 204 -8.82 -11.43 15.41
N VAL A 205 -8.36 -10.19 15.58
CA VAL A 205 -6.94 -9.86 15.80
C VAL A 205 -6.41 -10.47 17.09
N ASP A 206 -7.16 -10.36 18.18
CA ASP A 206 -6.72 -10.84 19.49
C ASP A 206 -6.68 -12.37 19.53
N ALA A 207 -7.63 -13.04 18.89
CA ALA A 207 -7.63 -14.49 18.76
C ALA A 207 -6.41 -14.98 17.95
N ILE A 208 -6.01 -14.29 16.88
CA ILE A 208 -4.80 -14.60 16.10
C ILE A 208 -3.55 -14.40 16.97
N ILE A 209 -3.46 -13.29 17.71
CA ILE A 209 -2.34 -13.02 18.62
C ILE A 209 -2.19 -14.15 19.65
N GLU A 210 -3.30 -14.58 20.22
CA GLU A 210 -3.31 -15.63 21.24
C GLU A 210 -2.95 -17.00 20.68
N SER A 211 -3.62 -17.43 19.62
CA SER A 211 -3.42 -18.76 19.00
C SER A 211 -1.99 -18.95 18.48
N ARG A 212 -1.37 -17.87 17.97
CA ARG A 212 0.01 -17.90 17.47
C ARG A 212 1.06 -17.57 18.55
N GLY A 213 0.60 -17.26 19.77
CA GLY A 213 1.49 -16.90 20.89
C GLY A 213 2.37 -15.68 20.61
N LEU A 214 1.79 -14.65 19.97
CA LEU A 214 2.51 -13.46 19.49
C LEU A 214 2.59 -12.32 20.54
N LYS A 215 1.96 -12.47 21.70
CA LYS A 215 2.04 -11.50 22.79
C LYS A 215 3.49 -11.26 23.18
N GLN A 216 3.85 -9.99 23.37
CA GLN A 216 5.16 -9.62 23.92
C GLN A 216 5.27 -10.11 25.35
N MET A 217 6.50 -10.45 25.71
CA MET A 217 6.85 -10.82 27.06
C MET A 217 7.02 -9.53 27.88
N ASN A 218 6.02 -9.20 28.70
CA ASN A 218 6.06 -8.04 29.58
C ASN A 218 6.54 -8.41 31.00
N ASP A 219 6.85 -9.69 31.23
CA ASP A 219 7.38 -10.18 32.50
C ASP A 219 8.89 -9.87 32.60
N SER A 220 9.21 -8.85 33.38
CA SER A 220 10.60 -8.42 33.62
C SER A 220 11.45 -9.55 34.18
N GLY A 221 10.92 -10.42 35.02
CA GLY A 221 11.66 -11.52 35.62
C GLY A 221 12.01 -12.63 34.64
N ALA A 222 11.11 -12.93 33.69
CA ALA A 222 11.40 -13.88 32.63
C ALA A 222 12.43 -13.31 31.62
N LEU A 223 12.35 -12.00 31.33
CA LEU A 223 13.30 -11.33 30.47
C LEU A 223 14.70 -11.24 31.11
N GLU A 224 14.76 -10.93 32.39
CA GLU A 224 16.01 -10.92 33.16
C GLU A 224 16.73 -12.27 33.12
N LYS A 225 16.02 -13.38 33.30
CA LYS A 225 16.60 -14.72 33.17
C LYS A 225 17.20 -14.97 31.78
N ILE A 226 16.47 -14.60 30.73
CA ILE A 226 16.98 -14.73 29.36
C ILE A 226 18.23 -13.87 29.16
N ILE A 227 18.27 -12.66 29.72
CA ILE A 227 19.42 -11.77 29.64
C ILE A 227 20.63 -12.39 30.38
N ASP A 228 20.43 -12.91 31.57
CA ASP A 228 21.48 -13.56 32.36
C ASP A 228 22.04 -14.79 31.62
N GLU A 229 21.19 -15.62 31.03
CA GLU A 229 21.58 -16.75 30.18
C GLU A 229 22.39 -16.31 28.94
N VAL A 230 21.94 -15.26 28.26
CA VAL A 230 22.67 -14.73 27.09
C VAL A 230 24.02 -14.13 27.47
N ILE A 231 24.12 -13.41 28.59
CA ILE A 231 25.38 -12.88 29.10
C ILE A 231 26.33 -14.04 29.40
N ALA A 232 25.87 -15.07 30.10
CA ALA A 232 26.68 -16.24 30.44
C ALA A 232 27.15 -17.03 29.20
N ALA A 233 26.31 -17.12 28.17
CA ALA A 233 26.61 -17.84 26.92
C ALA A 233 27.53 -17.06 25.95
N ASN A 234 27.73 -15.75 26.16
CA ASN A 234 28.49 -14.89 25.23
C ASN A 234 29.60 -14.06 25.92
N PRO A 235 30.52 -14.70 26.65
CA PRO A 235 31.57 -13.98 27.44
C PRO A 235 32.44 -13.08 26.56
N ASP A 236 32.74 -13.48 25.33
CA ASP A 236 33.57 -12.72 24.39
C ASP A 236 32.92 -11.40 23.99
N ASN A 237 31.62 -11.42 23.72
CA ASN A 237 30.86 -10.22 23.37
C ASN A 237 30.76 -9.27 24.58
N VAL A 238 30.60 -9.81 25.78
CA VAL A 238 30.60 -9.05 27.03
C VAL A 238 31.96 -8.36 27.24
N ALA A 239 33.05 -9.08 27.07
CA ALA A 239 34.39 -8.53 27.18
C ALA A 239 34.64 -7.43 26.14
N GLN A 240 34.24 -7.63 24.91
CA GLN A 240 34.35 -6.65 23.83
C GLN A 240 33.52 -5.38 24.09
N PHE A 241 32.31 -5.52 24.64
CA PHE A 241 31.50 -4.36 25.04
C PHE A 241 32.16 -3.57 26.16
N LYS A 242 32.65 -4.25 27.21
CA LYS A 242 33.40 -3.60 28.31
C LYS A 242 34.69 -2.94 27.84
N ALA A 243 35.24 -3.38 26.72
CA ALA A 243 36.39 -2.74 26.05
C ALA A 243 35.97 -1.58 25.10
N GLY A 244 34.72 -1.13 25.14
CA GLY A 244 34.21 0.03 24.37
C GLY A 244 33.72 -0.26 22.95
N LYS A 245 33.45 -1.52 22.58
CA LYS A 245 32.97 -1.89 21.26
C LYS A 245 31.41 -1.98 21.22
N ASP A 246 30.73 -0.91 20.83
CA ASP A 246 29.24 -0.85 20.76
C ASP A 246 28.63 -1.93 19.86
N LYS A 247 29.34 -2.39 18.84
CA LYS A 247 28.82 -3.48 17.96
C LYS A 247 28.60 -4.78 18.74
N ALA A 248 29.38 -5.05 19.77
CA ALA A 248 29.24 -6.24 20.62
C ALA A 248 27.95 -6.17 21.46
N PHE A 249 27.55 -4.97 21.90
CA PHE A 249 26.28 -4.75 22.59
C PHE A 249 25.07 -5.07 21.69
N ASN A 250 25.08 -4.56 20.46
CA ASN A 250 24.01 -4.84 19.51
C ASN A 250 23.91 -6.35 19.18
N ALA A 251 25.04 -7.06 19.15
CA ALA A 251 25.04 -8.51 19.00
C ALA A 251 24.38 -9.21 20.20
N LEU A 252 24.66 -8.77 21.44
CA LEU A 252 24.01 -9.29 22.65
C LEU A 252 22.48 -9.02 22.63
N VAL A 253 22.04 -7.81 22.25
CA VAL A 253 20.60 -7.51 22.07
C VAL A 253 19.98 -8.47 21.05
N GLY A 254 20.66 -8.72 19.93
CA GLY A 254 20.22 -9.69 18.93
C GLY A 254 20.07 -11.10 19.48
N GLN A 255 20.99 -11.54 20.36
CA GLN A 255 20.89 -12.85 21.03
C GLN A 255 19.71 -12.93 22.01
N VAL A 256 19.45 -11.87 22.78
CA VAL A 256 18.27 -11.79 23.66
C VAL A 256 16.99 -11.87 22.84
N MET A 257 16.91 -11.15 21.72
CA MET A 257 15.76 -11.21 20.82
C MET A 257 15.57 -12.61 20.23
N LYS A 258 16.65 -13.30 19.87
CA LYS A 258 16.60 -14.68 19.38
C LYS A 258 16.17 -15.66 20.47
N ALA A 259 16.72 -15.57 21.67
CA ALA A 259 16.39 -16.42 22.81
C ALA A 259 14.93 -16.24 23.25
N SER A 260 14.40 -15.02 23.21
CA SER A 260 13.00 -14.72 23.49
C SER A 260 12.05 -15.05 22.31
N LYS A 261 12.57 -15.61 21.21
CA LYS A 261 11.81 -15.88 19.96
C LYS A 261 11.10 -14.64 19.41
N GLY A 262 11.72 -13.46 19.56
CA GLY A 262 11.16 -12.17 19.13
C GLY A 262 10.04 -11.63 20.03
N LYS A 263 9.79 -12.24 21.19
CA LYS A 263 8.74 -11.82 22.13
C LYS A 263 9.18 -10.73 23.12
N ALA A 264 10.48 -10.54 23.33
CA ALA A 264 10.99 -9.47 24.18
C ALA A 264 10.73 -8.09 23.52
N ASN A 265 10.43 -7.09 24.35
CA ASN A 265 10.46 -5.70 23.89
C ASN A 265 11.92 -5.28 23.66
N PRO A 266 12.31 -4.86 22.44
CA PRO A 266 13.70 -4.52 22.13
C PRO A 266 14.27 -3.40 23.03
N GLN A 267 13.45 -2.39 23.36
CA GLN A 267 13.86 -1.29 24.22
C GLN A 267 14.12 -1.79 25.64
N GLN A 268 13.17 -2.54 26.20
CA GLN A 268 13.29 -3.14 27.53
C GLN A 268 14.49 -4.08 27.62
N ALA A 269 14.70 -4.90 26.60
CA ALA A 269 15.88 -5.79 26.53
C ALA A 269 17.19 -4.99 26.49
N THR A 270 17.21 -3.88 25.74
CA THR A 270 18.36 -2.97 25.67
C THR A 270 18.64 -2.32 27.00
N ASP A 271 17.62 -1.79 27.66
CA ASP A 271 17.76 -1.08 28.94
C ASP A 271 18.21 -2.04 30.06
N LEU A 272 17.58 -3.22 30.18
CA LEU A 272 17.95 -4.25 31.14
C LEU A 272 19.34 -4.81 30.89
N LEU A 273 19.69 -5.09 29.62
CA LEU A 273 21.02 -5.58 29.25
C LEU A 273 22.10 -4.54 29.60
N ARG A 274 21.85 -3.25 29.35
CA ARG A 274 22.77 -2.15 29.70
C ARG A 274 22.91 -2.02 31.20
N ALA A 275 21.81 -2.12 31.95
CA ALA A 275 21.86 -2.08 33.42
C ALA A 275 22.64 -3.26 34.02
N ARG A 276 22.64 -4.44 33.39
CA ARG A 276 23.39 -5.64 33.85
C ARG A 276 24.88 -5.63 33.48
N LEU A 277 25.26 -4.94 32.43
CA LEU A 277 26.67 -4.91 31.98
C LEU A 277 27.48 -3.71 32.49
N GLY A 278 26.78 -2.67 32.99
CA GLY A 278 27.41 -1.47 33.59
C GLY A 278 27.54 -0.36 32.59
#